data_aaa32ca028d0df7fcf5a378ebf39b39a
#
_entry.id   aaa32ca028d0df7fcf5a378ebf39b39a
#
_cell.length_a   1.000
_cell.length_b   1.000
_cell.length_c   1.000
_cell.angle_alpha   90.00
_cell.angle_beta   90.00
_cell.angle_gamma   90.00
#
_symmetry.space_group_name_H-M   'P 1'
#
loop_
_entity.id
_entity.type
_entity.pdbx_description
1 polymer ?
#
loop_
_entity_poly.entity_id
_entity_poly.type
_entity_poly.pdbx_seq_one_letter_code
_entity_poly.pdbx_strand_id
1 'polypeptide(L)'
;MNVRAQVSMVFHLDKCIGCHTCSLACKNLWTDRPGTEYMWWNNVETKPGTGYPTLYEDQEEYSGGWELKDGKLSLKLGSRPTELVNISFNPRLPSLDDYYEPWTYRYNDLINAPLGDDQPVARPISMITGKEMDIEAGPNWDDDMGGSSIYAANDPNLKALSEEQRQQFFALQHLVYFYLPRICNHCLNPSCVAACPTGAIYKRGEDGIVLVSQEKCQGWRMCVSGCPYKKVYFNWSTGKAEKCILCYPRLETGQAPACFHSCPGRIRYLGVVLYDADRIEETASRPDNELVEAQRQIILDPFDREVTRAAASNGIDDKVIESAQKSPVHRFVKDWRLALPYHPEWRTLPMLFYVPPLLPVTASLNEGSFELATDFFSSLESARLPIQYMARLFAAGDEAEVVRVYRKLMALRIYKRAETVGDIAEEKVNQALVEAQTTPQELEAIYYLSAIAPVEERYVIPPMLREVAIEMTGDTHGFQEERGTGFVQLPTRGW
;
A
#
# COMPACT_ATOMS: atom_id res chain seq x y z
N MET A 1 0.62 -28.33 -8.93
CA MET A 1 0.63 -27.14 -8.04
C MET A 1 2.05 -26.63 -7.96
N ASN A 2 2.29 -25.42 -8.44
CA ASN A 2 3.60 -24.76 -8.46
C ASN A 2 3.66 -23.76 -7.29
N VAL A 3 3.93 -24.29 -6.10
CA VAL A 3 3.98 -23.48 -4.88
C VAL A 3 5.21 -22.58 -4.89
N ARG A 4 4.98 -21.29 -4.63
CA ARG A 4 6.02 -20.27 -4.45
C ARG A 4 5.79 -19.53 -3.16
N ALA A 5 6.86 -18.94 -2.63
CA ALA A 5 6.80 -18.09 -1.45
C ALA A 5 6.94 -16.62 -1.84
N GLN A 6 6.24 -15.74 -1.11
CA GLN A 6 6.39 -14.30 -1.27
C GLN A 6 6.31 -13.57 0.05
N VAL A 7 7.18 -12.59 0.25
CA VAL A 7 7.06 -11.61 1.32
C VAL A 7 5.87 -10.69 0.99
N SER A 8 4.95 -10.59 1.92
CA SER A 8 3.69 -9.87 1.76
C SER A 8 3.42 -8.98 2.97
N MET A 9 2.46 -8.05 2.85
CA MET A 9 2.28 -6.96 3.79
C MET A 9 0.81 -6.71 4.08
N VAL A 10 0.53 -6.25 5.31
CA VAL A 10 -0.78 -5.68 5.69
C VAL A 10 -0.56 -4.32 6.35
N PHE A 11 -1.38 -3.33 5.98
CA PHE A 11 -1.46 -2.04 6.64
C PHE A 11 -2.83 -1.85 7.26
N HIS A 12 -2.86 -1.61 8.56
CA HIS A 12 -4.10 -1.40 9.33
C HIS A 12 -4.43 0.10 9.36
N LEU A 13 -5.32 0.54 8.48
CA LEU A 13 -5.57 1.97 8.25
C LEU A 13 -6.24 2.66 9.44
N ASP A 14 -7.07 1.94 10.22
CA ASP A 14 -7.74 2.51 11.40
C ASP A 14 -6.77 3.07 12.47
N LYS A 15 -5.51 2.67 12.39
CA LYS A 15 -4.44 3.09 13.32
C LYS A 15 -3.49 4.12 12.72
N CYS A 16 -3.66 4.47 11.44
CA CYS A 16 -2.80 5.44 10.78
C CYS A 16 -3.20 6.86 11.17
N ILE A 17 -2.25 7.63 11.69
CA ILE A 17 -2.45 9.01 12.14
C ILE A 17 -1.90 10.05 11.16
N GLY A 18 -1.44 9.64 9.97
CA GLY A 18 -0.89 10.55 8.97
C GLY A 18 0.42 11.26 9.36
N CYS A 19 1.20 10.72 10.29
CA CYS A 19 2.39 11.40 10.82
C CYS A 19 3.61 11.45 9.85
N HIS A 20 3.55 10.82 8.69
CA HIS A 20 4.58 10.75 7.65
C HIS A 20 5.98 10.26 8.07
N THR A 21 6.18 9.85 9.33
CA THR A 21 7.48 9.32 9.79
C THR A 21 8.01 8.19 8.90
N CYS A 22 7.10 7.33 8.41
CA CYS A 22 7.45 6.25 7.49
C CYS A 22 7.89 6.76 6.11
N SER A 23 7.33 7.87 5.63
CA SER A 23 7.71 8.51 4.36
C SER A 23 9.10 9.12 4.47
N LEU A 24 9.36 9.86 5.54
CA LEU A 24 10.67 10.46 5.80
C LEU A 24 11.76 9.41 6.00
N ALA A 25 11.50 8.35 6.78
CA ALA A 25 12.47 7.27 6.97
C ALA A 25 12.84 6.57 5.66
N CYS A 26 11.87 6.37 4.76
CA CYS A 26 12.12 5.82 3.43
C CYS A 26 12.88 6.81 2.55
N LYS A 27 12.49 8.09 2.57
CA LYS A 27 13.11 9.17 1.80
C LYS A 27 14.58 9.29 2.15
N ASN A 28 14.90 9.47 3.42
CA ASN A 28 16.26 9.64 3.90
C ASN A 28 17.17 8.43 3.61
N LEU A 29 16.61 7.22 3.59
CA LEU A 29 17.40 6.02 3.35
C LEU A 29 17.66 5.77 1.86
N TRP A 30 16.67 6.03 0.99
CA TRP A 30 16.70 5.54 -0.40
C TRP A 30 16.63 6.62 -1.47
N THR A 31 15.92 7.71 -1.24
CA THR A 31 15.62 8.71 -2.28
C THR A 31 16.08 10.13 -1.94
N ASP A 32 16.97 10.27 -0.97
CA ASP A 32 17.65 11.53 -0.66
C ASP A 32 18.97 11.61 -1.45
N ARG A 33 18.87 11.80 -2.76
CA ARG A 33 20.01 11.87 -3.68
C ARG A 33 19.60 12.50 -5.02
N PRO A 34 20.58 13.04 -5.80
CA PRO A 34 20.32 13.72 -7.06
C PRO A 34 19.48 12.91 -8.05
N GLY A 35 18.46 13.55 -8.61
CA GLY A 35 17.54 12.98 -9.60
C GLY A 35 16.37 12.18 -9.01
N THR A 36 16.33 12.06 -7.70
CA THR A 36 15.26 11.31 -6.98
C THR A 36 14.49 12.18 -6.00
N GLU A 37 14.69 13.48 -6.02
CA GLU A 37 14.12 14.44 -5.07
C GLU A 37 12.61 14.38 -5.02
N TYR A 38 11.94 14.23 -6.16
CA TYR A 38 10.49 14.09 -6.28
C TYR A 38 9.97 12.68 -5.96
N MET A 39 10.83 11.68 -5.82
CA MET A 39 10.41 10.29 -5.59
C MET A 39 10.02 10.06 -4.14
N TRP A 40 8.82 9.56 -3.94
CA TRP A 40 8.35 9.05 -2.66
C TRP A 40 7.99 7.57 -2.80
N TRP A 41 8.97 6.69 -2.55
CA TRP A 41 8.73 5.25 -2.59
C TRP A 41 7.70 4.82 -1.55
N ASN A 42 7.69 5.49 -0.40
CA ASN A 42 6.59 5.44 0.55
C ASN A 42 6.05 6.85 0.73
N ASN A 43 4.76 7.01 0.54
CA ASN A 43 4.02 8.23 0.86
C ASN A 43 2.77 7.87 1.66
N VAL A 44 2.14 8.85 2.27
CA VAL A 44 0.86 8.72 2.95
C VAL A 44 -0.08 9.71 2.31
N GLU A 45 -1.20 9.24 1.82
CA GLU A 45 -2.24 10.06 1.17
C GLU A 45 -3.41 10.26 2.11
N THR A 46 -4.05 11.42 2.02
CA THR A 46 -5.35 11.65 2.62
C THR A 46 -6.43 11.19 1.65
N LYS A 47 -7.39 10.41 2.11
CA LYS A 47 -8.51 9.93 1.32
C LYS A 47 -9.86 10.36 1.95
N PRO A 48 -10.81 10.88 1.13
CA PRO A 48 -10.70 11.15 -0.31
C PRO A 48 -9.68 12.24 -0.64
N GLY A 49 -9.05 12.13 -1.81
CA GLY A 49 -8.03 13.08 -2.27
C GLY A 49 -7.45 12.69 -3.62
N THR A 50 -6.61 13.57 -4.17
CA THR A 50 -6.05 13.41 -5.52
C THR A 50 -4.92 12.39 -5.62
N GLY A 51 -4.26 12.07 -4.50
CA GLY A 51 -3.15 11.11 -4.47
C GLY A 51 -1.83 11.64 -5.04
N TYR A 52 -0.82 10.76 -5.15
CA TYR A 52 0.52 11.09 -5.62
C TYR A 52 1.05 10.00 -6.59
N PRO A 53 1.31 10.31 -7.88
CA PRO A 53 1.08 11.58 -8.55
C PRO A 53 -0.39 11.97 -8.60
N THR A 54 -0.65 13.25 -8.84
CA THR A 54 -2.02 13.83 -8.86
C THR A 54 -2.92 13.05 -9.79
N LEU A 55 -4.10 12.65 -9.31
CA LEU A 55 -5.14 11.92 -10.04
C LEU A 55 -4.69 10.56 -10.65
N TYR A 56 -3.64 9.93 -10.10
CA TYR A 56 -3.11 8.67 -10.64
C TYR A 56 -4.16 7.53 -10.74
N GLU A 57 -5.23 7.60 -9.95
CA GLU A 57 -6.33 6.63 -9.97
C GLU A 57 -7.29 6.85 -11.16
N ASP A 58 -7.18 7.97 -11.87
CA ASP A 58 -7.92 8.18 -13.11
C ASP A 58 -7.32 7.32 -14.24
N GLN A 59 -7.98 6.18 -14.48
CA GLN A 59 -7.54 5.19 -15.47
C GLN A 59 -7.83 5.61 -16.92
N GLU A 60 -8.56 6.68 -17.13
CA GLU A 60 -8.73 7.27 -18.47
C GLU A 60 -7.48 8.06 -18.85
N GLU A 61 -6.90 8.77 -17.91
CA GLU A 61 -5.69 9.56 -18.08
C GLU A 61 -4.41 8.71 -17.93
N TYR A 62 -4.27 8.02 -16.81
CA TYR A 62 -3.03 7.31 -16.45
C TYR A 62 -3.13 5.81 -16.53
N SER A 63 -3.87 5.26 -17.43
CA SER A 63 -4.10 3.82 -17.51
C SER A 63 -2.87 2.97 -17.15
N GLY A 64 -3.11 1.76 -16.72
CA GLY A 64 -2.09 0.77 -16.35
C GLY A 64 -2.77 -0.48 -15.81
N GLY A 65 -1.96 -1.50 -15.45
CA GLY A 65 -2.54 -2.76 -15.03
C GLY A 65 -2.99 -3.61 -16.22
N TRP A 66 -3.93 -4.48 -15.94
CA TRP A 66 -4.50 -5.41 -16.91
C TRP A 66 -6.00 -5.15 -17.10
N GLU A 67 -6.50 -5.48 -18.25
CA GLU A 67 -7.93 -5.53 -18.58
C GLU A 67 -8.31 -6.89 -19.12
N LEU A 68 -9.57 -7.24 -18.98
CA LEU A 68 -10.12 -8.46 -19.55
C LEU A 68 -10.83 -8.11 -20.87
N LYS A 69 -10.25 -8.54 -21.99
CA LYS A 69 -10.83 -8.41 -23.35
C LYS A 69 -11.16 -9.80 -23.88
N ASP A 70 -12.41 -10.04 -24.19
CA ASP A 70 -12.88 -11.32 -24.72
C ASP A 70 -12.42 -12.51 -23.88
N GLY A 71 -12.43 -12.38 -22.56
CA GLY A 71 -12.01 -13.42 -21.62
C GLY A 71 -10.49 -13.62 -21.50
N LYS A 72 -9.67 -12.77 -22.13
CA LYS A 72 -8.21 -12.83 -22.06
C LYS A 72 -7.64 -11.58 -21.40
N LEU A 73 -6.62 -11.80 -20.56
CA LEU A 73 -5.87 -10.68 -19.96
C LEU A 73 -5.06 -9.95 -21.03
N SER A 74 -5.23 -8.65 -21.08
CA SER A 74 -4.50 -7.75 -21.95
C SER A 74 -3.89 -6.61 -21.13
N LEU A 75 -2.64 -6.25 -21.45
CA LEU A 75 -1.96 -5.14 -20.78
C LEU A 75 -2.55 -3.80 -21.28
N LYS A 76 -2.92 -2.90 -20.38
CA LYS A 76 -3.52 -1.59 -20.72
C LYS A 76 -2.54 -0.58 -21.35
N LEU A 77 -1.48 -1.03 -21.98
CA LEU A 77 -0.52 -0.17 -22.72
C LEU A 77 -0.79 -0.05 -24.21
N GLY A 78 -1.75 -0.79 -24.73
CA GLY A 78 -2.09 -0.86 -26.15
C GLY A 78 -1.48 -2.08 -26.88
N SER A 79 -1.55 -2.10 -28.20
CA SER A 79 -0.99 -3.17 -29.03
C SER A 79 0.54 -3.05 -29.16
N ARG A 80 1.21 -4.13 -29.53
CA ARG A 80 2.68 -4.14 -29.76
C ARG A 80 3.21 -2.99 -30.65
N PRO A 81 2.54 -2.60 -31.77
CA PRO A 81 2.94 -1.42 -32.54
C PRO A 81 2.83 -0.12 -31.74
N THR A 82 1.80 0.01 -30.92
CA THR A 82 1.62 1.18 -30.05
C THR A 82 2.69 1.24 -28.95
N GLU A 83 3.13 0.09 -28.46
CA GLU A 83 4.22 0.00 -27.48
C GLU A 83 5.53 0.56 -28.03
N LEU A 84 5.86 0.27 -29.29
CA LEU A 84 7.04 0.83 -29.94
C LEU A 84 6.96 2.36 -30.09
N VAL A 85 5.80 2.89 -30.42
CA VAL A 85 5.57 4.35 -30.47
C VAL A 85 5.71 4.96 -29.07
N ASN A 86 5.21 4.28 -28.04
CA ASN A 86 5.26 4.74 -26.66
C ASN A 86 6.69 4.87 -26.09
N ILE A 87 7.69 4.23 -26.71
CA ILE A 87 9.10 4.45 -26.36
C ILE A 87 9.52 5.89 -26.63
N SER A 88 9.04 6.46 -27.73
CA SER A 88 9.41 7.82 -28.15
C SER A 88 8.40 8.87 -27.67
N PHE A 89 7.13 8.52 -27.59
CA PHE A 89 6.04 9.40 -27.16
C PHE A 89 5.00 8.62 -26.36
N ASN A 90 4.91 8.89 -25.05
CA ASN A 90 3.96 8.24 -24.16
C ASN A 90 3.13 9.28 -23.38
N PRO A 91 1.93 9.61 -23.85
CA PRO A 91 1.08 10.64 -23.22
C PRO A 91 0.50 10.21 -21.86
N ARG A 92 0.65 8.94 -21.49
CA ARG A 92 0.14 8.38 -20.21
C ARG A 92 1.20 8.37 -19.09
N LEU A 93 2.35 8.97 -19.35
CA LEU A 93 3.36 9.18 -18.32
C LEU A 93 2.98 10.39 -17.48
N PRO A 94 3.01 10.28 -16.15
CA PRO A 94 2.95 11.47 -15.31
C PRO A 94 4.07 12.44 -15.65
N SER A 95 3.74 13.71 -15.75
CA SER A 95 4.69 14.81 -15.88
C SER A 95 5.28 15.20 -14.52
N LEU A 96 6.23 16.11 -14.48
CA LEU A 96 6.72 16.63 -13.20
C LEU A 96 5.65 17.45 -12.46
N ASP A 97 4.73 18.07 -13.19
CA ASP A 97 3.64 18.84 -12.61
C ASP A 97 2.60 17.97 -11.88
N ASP A 98 2.53 16.66 -12.24
CA ASP A 98 1.69 15.68 -11.54
C ASP A 98 2.31 15.18 -10.24
N TYR A 99 3.63 15.38 -10.09
CA TYR A 99 4.34 15.14 -8.85
C TYR A 99 4.53 16.47 -8.15
N TYR A 100 4.19 16.54 -6.87
CA TYR A 100 4.43 17.74 -6.08
C TYR A 100 5.92 18.07 -6.10
N GLU A 101 6.25 19.32 -6.45
CA GLU A 101 7.63 19.76 -6.51
C GLU A 101 8.27 19.71 -5.12
N PRO A 102 9.35 18.92 -4.94
CA PRO A 102 9.99 18.82 -3.63
C PRO A 102 10.60 20.14 -3.22
N TRP A 103 10.42 20.53 -1.99
CA TRP A 103 10.84 21.81 -1.46
C TRP A 103 11.49 21.65 -0.08
N THR A 104 12.26 22.66 0.32
CA THR A 104 12.83 22.85 1.64
C THR A 104 12.65 24.29 2.07
N TYR A 105 12.94 24.61 3.33
CA TYR A 105 12.92 25.99 3.80
C TYR A 105 14.30 26.58 3.87
N ARG A 106 14.42 27.92 3.80
CA ARG A 106 15.63 28.66 4.13
C ARG A 106 15.84 28.69 5.65
N TYR A 107 16.29 27.61 6.21
CA TYR A 107 16.57 27.52 7.65
C TYR A 107 17.58 28.57 8.13
N ASN A 108 18.54 28.97 7.30
CA ASN A 108 19.50 30.00 7.63
C ASN A 108 18.85 31.36 7.90
N ASP A 109 17.76 31.70 7.19
CA ASP A 109 17.04 32.96 7.42
C ASP A 109 16.36 32.96 8.79
N LEU A 110 15.90 31.78 9.25
CA LEU A 110 15.32 31.59 10.59
C LEU A 110 16.41 31.70 11.68
N ILE A 111 17.54 31.04 11.45
CA ILE A 111 18.63 30.93 12.44
C ILE A 111 19.31 32.31 12.62
N ASN A 112 19.47 33.07 11.54
CA ASN A 112 20.19 34.34 11.53
C ASN A 112 19.24 35.58 11.59
N ALA A 113 17.94 35.34 11.82
CA ALA A 113 16.99 36.44 11.92
C ALA A 113 17.39 37.40 13.06
N PRO A 114 17.38 38.72 12.83
CA PRO A 114 17.67 39.67 13.87
C PRO A 114 16.60 39.64 14.96
N LEU A 115 16.99 39.93 16.19
CA LEU A 115 16.03 40.13 17.28
C LEU A 115 15.11 41.32 16.97
N GLY A 116 13.81 41.08 16.97
CA GLY A 116 12.80 42.09 16.68
C GLY A 116 11.41 41.63 17.07
N ASP A 117 10.43 42.51 16.92
CA ASP A 117 9.03 42.21 17.21
C ASP A 117 8.37 41.38 16.11
N ASP A 118 8.97 41.38 14.91
CA ASP A 118 8.47 40.58 13.78
C ASP A 118 9.02 39.16 13.83
N GLN A 119 8.11 38.19 13.63
CA GLN A 119 8.50 36.79 13.53
C GLN A 119 9.08 36.48 12.16
N PRO A 120 10.25 35.84 12.06
CA PRO A 120 10.80 35.45 10.77
C PRO A 120 9.91 34.37 10.13
N VAL A 121 9.66 34.50 8.83
CA VAL A 121 8.89 33.51 8.04
C VAL A 121 9.85 32.68 7.20
N ALA A 122 9.76 31.37 7.35
CA ALA A 122 10.49 30.46 6.49
C ALA A 122 9.92 30.53 5.06
N ARG A 123 10.79 30.75 4.06
CA ARG A 123 10.42 30.72 2.65
C ARG A 123 10.71 29.36 2.05
N PRO A 124 9.73 28.72 1.38
CA PRO A 124 9.97 27.48 0.67
C PRO A 124 10.85 27.71 -0.55
N ILE A 125 11.76 26.78 -0.80
CA ILE A 125 12.65 26.78 -1.95
C ILE A 125 12.50 25.43 -2.65
N SER A 126 12.28 25.48 -3.96
CA SER A 126 12.28 24.28 -4.79
C SER A 126 13.63 23.56 -4.69
N MET A 127 13.59 22.26 -4.40
CA MET A 127 14.79 21.41 -4.44
C MET A 127 15.22 21.07 -5.87
N ILE A 128 14.37 21.36 -6.86
CA ILE A 128 14.69 21.17 -8.28
C ILE A 128 15.35 22.40 -8.86
N THR A 129 14.73 23.57 -8.70
CA THR A 129 15.17 24.83 -9.34
C THR A 129 16.08 25.67 -8.45
N GLY A 130 16.08 25.46 -7.14
CA GLY A 130 16.76 26.29 -6.14
C GLY A 130 16.15 27.68 -5.96
N LYS A 131 15.00 27.97 -6.57
CA LYS A 131 14.31 29.26 -6.49
C LYS A 131 13.24 29.25 -5.41
N GLU A 132 12.87 30.45 -4.96
CA GLU A 132 11.73 30.61 -4.06
C GLU A 132 10.46 30.13 -4.76
N MET A 133 9.61 29.44 -4.00
CA MET A 133 8.33 28.95 -4.45
C MET A 133 7.20 29.82 -3.91
N ASP A 134 6.13 29.92 -4.65
CA ASP A 134 4.90 30.46 -4.16
C ASP A 134 4.26 29.45 -3.18
N ILE A 135 3.87 29.93 -2.01
CA ILE A 135 3.27 29.07 -0.97
C ILE A 135 1.90 28.51 -1.42
N GLU A 136 1.20 29.24 -2.30
CA GLU A 136 -0.10 28.78 -2.84
C GLU A 136 0.05 27.64 -3.82
N ALA A 137 1.22 27.48 -4.46
CA ALA A 137 1.50 26.48 -5.48
C ALA A 137 2.47 25.39 -5.00
N GLY A 138 2.95 25.45 -3.77
CA GLY A 138 3.89 24.48 -3.22
C GLY A 138 3.26 23.11 -3.00
N PRO A 139 4.10 22.05 -2.94
CA PRO A 139 3.64 20.75 -2.51
C PRO A 139 3.08 20.89 -1.12
N ASN A 140 1.89 20.50 -1.03
CA ASN A 140 1.09 20.71 0.12
C ASN A 140 1.20 19.45 0.98
N TRP A 141 1.93 19.53 2.08
CA TRP A 141 1.66 18.61 3.17
C TRP A 141 0.18 18.65 3.55
N ASP A 142 -0.48 19.78 3.32
CA ASP A 142 -1.91 19.94 3.52
C ASP A 142 -2.73 19.11 2.52
N ASP A 143 -2.26 18.87 1.31
CA ASP A 143 -2.92 17.99 0.34
C ASP A 143 -2.90 16.54 0.81
N ASP A 144 -1.79 16.11 1.40
CA ASP A 144 -1.64 14.75 1.91
C ASP A 144 -2.03 14.62 3.39
N MET A 145 -2.02 15.69 4.17
CA MET A 145 -2.23 15.68 5.62
C MET A 145 -3.48 16.41 6.08
N GLY A 146 -3.88 17.50 5.44
CA GLY A 146 -4.93 18.40 5.93
C GLY A 146 -6.32 18.06 5.46
N GLY A 147 -6.44 17.35 4.36
CA GLY A 147 -7.74 17.00 3.78
C GLY A 147 -8.55 18.23 3.40
N SER A 148 -8.10 19.00 2.42
CA SER A 148 -8.91 20.09 1.86
C SER A 148 -10.13 19.55 1.13
N SER A 149 -11.28 20.18 1.31
CA SER A 149 -12.51 19.83 0.57
C SER A 149 -12.34 19.94 -0.95
N ILE A 150 -11.43 20.80 -1.42
CA ILE A 150 -11.11 20.95 -2.85
C ILE A 150 -10.46 19.69 -3.40
N TYR A 151 -9.47 19.15 -2.69
CA TYR A 151 -8.79 17.92 -3.12
C TYR A 151 -9.66 16.69 -2.97
N ALA A 152 -10.48 16.65 -1.93
CA ALA A 152 -11.47 15.59 -1.75
C ALA A 152 -12.48 15.55 -2.91
N ALA A 153 -12.97 16.70 -3.37
CA ALA A 153 -13.92 16.80 -4.47
C ALA A 153 -13.35 16.26 -5.80
N ASN A 154 -12.04 16.31 -5.96
CA ASN A 154 -11.33 15.86 -7.16
C ASN A 154 -10.92 14.38 -7.11
N ASP A 155 -11.26 13.63 -6.06
CA ASP A 155 -10.95 12.20 -5.99
C ASP A 155 -11.68 11.43 -7.11
N PRO A 156 -10.96 10.72 -7.99
CA PRO A 156 -11.56 9.98 -9.10
C PRO A 156 -12.59 8.92 -8.67
N ASN A 157 -12.43 8.36 -7.46
CA ASN A 157 -13.32 7.31 -6.95
C ASN A 157 -14.71 7.83 -6.55
N LEU A 158 -14.85 9.13 -6.35
CA LEU A 158 -16.16 9.75 -6.10
C LEU A 158 -17.10 9.71 -7.31
N LYS A 159 -16.58 9.45 -8.52
CA LYS A 159 -17.41 9.23 -9.73
C LYS A 159 -18.40 8.08 -9.54
N ALA A 160 -18.13 7.14 -8.62
CA ALA A 160 -19.04 6.04 -8.28
C ALA A 160 -20.25 6.46 -7.43
N LEU A 161 -20.22 7.64 -6.81
CA LEU A 161 -21.30 8.15 -5.98
C LEU A 161 -22.32 8.94 -6.79
N SER A 162 -23.60 8.88 -6.39
CA SER A 162 -24.62 9.78 -6.93
C SER A 162 -24.35 11.23 -6.54
N GLU A 163 -24.93 12.19 -7.25
CA GLU A 163 -24.79 13.61 -6.95
C GLU A 163 -25.30 13.94 -5.54
N GLU A 164 -26.42 13.33 -5.11
CA GLU A 164 -26.98 13.49 -3.77
C GLU A 164 -26.02 12.96 -2.70
N GLN A 165 -25.44 11.79 -2.93
CA GLN A 165 -24.43 11.23 -2.01
C GLN A 165 -23.17 12.10 -1.92
N ARG A 166 -22.73 12.70 -3.05
CA ARG A 166 -21.60 13.64 -3.05
C ARG A 166 -21.94 14.90 -2.25
N GLN A 167 -23.12 15.48 -2.47
CA GLN A 167 -23.56 16.66 -1.74
C GLN A 167 -23.66 16.39 -0.25
N GLN A 168 -24.22 15.27 0.17
CA GLN A 168 -24.25 14.85 1.57
C GLN A 168 -22.85 14.66 2.14
N PHE A 169 -21.96 14.02 1.39
CA PHE A 169 -20.58 13.81 1.77
C PHE A 169 -19.83 15.12 2.00
N PHE A 170 -19.97 16.10 1.11
CA PHE A 170 -19.32 17.41 1.23
C PHE A 170 -20.01 18.38 2.18
N ALA A 171 -21.29 18.22 2.46
CA ALA A 171 -21.99 19.00 3.49
C ALA A 171 -21.41 18.76 4.91
N LEU A 172 -20.74 17.64 5.11
CA LEU A 172 -20.13 17.24 6.38
C LEU A 172 -18.70 17.78 6.61
N GLN A 173 -18.27 18.65 5.83
CA GLN A 173 -17.05 19.42 5.58
C GLN A 173 -15.74 19.10 6.32
N HIS A 174 -15.63 18.53 7.48
CA HIS A 174 -14.32 18.54 8.20
C HIS A 174 -13.88 17.22 8.82
N LEU A 175 -14.57 16.10 8.61
CA LEU A 175 -14.39 14.98 9.50
C LEU A 175 -14.29 13.58 8.86
N VAL A 176 -14.19 13.47 7.53
CA VAL A 176 -14.29 12.17 6.87
C VAL A 176 -13.05 11.87 6.04
N TYR A 177 -11.90 12.00 6.67
CA TYR A 177 -10.63 11.62 6.04
C TYR A 177 -10.05 10.41 6.75
N PHE A 178 -9.37 9.59 5.99
CA PHE A 178 -8.46 8.59 6.51
C PHE A 178 -7.13 8.65 5.76
N TYR A 179 -6.10 8.10 6.35
CA TYR A 179 -4.76 8.11 5.78
C TYR A 179 -4.45 6.79 5.11
N LEU A 180 -3.95 6.87 3.88
CA LEU A 180 -3.60 5.72 3.06
C LEU A 180 -2.08 5.70 2.79
N PRO A 181 -1.30 5.02 3.62
CA PRO A 181 0.13 4.82 3.34
C PRO A 181 0.30 3.88 2.15
N ARG A 182 1.12 4.29 1.17
CA ARG A 182 1.35 3.54 -0.07
C ARG A 182 2.82 3.30 -0.32
N ILE A 183 3.13 2.07 -0.69
CA ILE A 183 4.43 1.64 -1.22
C ILE A 183 4.19 0.80 -2.48
N CYS A 184 5.27 0.27 -3.09
CA CYS A 184 5.08 -0.74 -4.14
C CYS A 184 4.38 -1.99 -3.57
N ASN A 185 3.39 -2.50 -4.28
CA ASN A 185 2.62 -3.68 -3.86
C ASN A 185 3.33 -5.01 -4.15
N HIS A 186 4.45 -5.02 -4.85
CA HIS A 186 5.17 -6.24 -5.26
C HIS A 186 4.25 -7.34 -5.79
N CYS A 187 3.36 -6.98 -6.70
CA CYS A 187 2.22 -7.76 -7.21
C CYS A 187 2.60 -9.19 -7.64
N LEU A 188 1.64 -10.13 -7.57
CA LEU A 188 1.81 -11.47 -8.16
C LEU A 188 1.77 -11.42 -9.68
N ASN A 189 0.91 -10.58 -10.26
CA ASN A 189 0.77 -10.34 -11.70
C ASN A 189 1.23 -8.92 -12.07
N PRO A 190 2.55 -8.63 -12.02
CA PRO A 190 3.07 -7.27 -12.10
C PRO A 190 3.04 -6.74 -13.53
N SER A 191 2.10 -5.87 -13.85
CA SER A 191 1.99 -5.19 -15.15
C SER A 191 3.22 -4.36 -15.52
N CYS A 192 3.93 -3.82 -14.53
CA CYS A 192 5.19 -3.11 -14.75
C CYS A 192 6.32 -4.03 -15.26
N VAL A 193 6.34 -5.30 -14.85
CA VAL A 193 7.27 -6.31 -15.37
C VAL A 193 6.90 -6.65 -16.81
N ALA A 194 5.63 -6.94 -17.05
CA ALA A 194 5.12 -7.27 -18.40
C ALA A 194 5.30 -6.12 -19.40
N ALA A 195 5.26 -4.87 -18.92
CA ALA A 195 5.43 -3.67 -19.75
C ALA A 195 6.89 -3.40 -20.14
N CYS A 196 7.88 -4.07 -19.56
CA CYS A 196 9.29 -3.78 -19.81
C CYS A 196 9.83 -4.58 -20.99
N PRO A 197 10.15 -3.95 -22.15
CA PRO A 197 10.63 -4.68 -23.33
C PRO A 197 12.00 -5.33 -23.14
N THR A 198 12.84 -4.78 -22.25
CA THR A 198 14.21 -5.28 -21.99
C THR A 198 14.27 -6.34 -20.90
N GLY A 199 13.15 -6.58 -20.18
CA GLY A 199 13.16 -7.43 -19.00
C GLY A 199 14.00 -6.87 -17.84
N ALA A 200 14.29 -5.57 -17.84
CA ALA A 200 15.06 -4.94 -16.78
C ALA A 200 14.34 -4.93 -15.43
N ILE A 201 13.01 -4.84 -15.45
CA ILE A 201 12.20 -5.00 -14.23
C ILE A 201 11.77 -6.47 -14.13
N TYR A 202 11.98 -7.06 -12.97
CA TYR A 202 11.78 -8.49 -12.76
C TYR A 202 11.29 -8.78 -11.34
N LYS A 203 10.73 -9.98 -11.14
CA LYS A 203 10.28 -10.48 -9.85
C LYS A 203 11.26 -11.54 -9.35
N ARG A 204 11.80 -11.38 -8.16
CA ARG A 204 12.70 -12.35 -7.52
C ARG A 204 11.95 -13.65 -7.27
N GLY A 205 12.63 -14.78 -7.50
CA GLY A 205 12.02 -16.10 -7.32
C GLY A 205 11.90 -16.51 -5.85
N GLU A 206 12.85 -16.09 -5.02
CA GLU A 206 13.00 -16.49 -3.64
C GLU A 206 12.00 -15.81 -2.68
N ASP A 207 11.67 -14.55 -2.91
CA ASP A 207 10.84 -13.74 -2.01
C ASP A 207 9.73 -12.94 -2.70
N GLY A 208 9.65 -13.00 -4.02
CA GLY A 208 8.65 -12.32 -4.82
C GLY A 208 8.81 -10.80 -4.89
N ILE A 209 9.92 -10.24 -4.43
CA ILE A 209 10.17 -8.80 -4.51
C ILE A 209 10.42 -8.41 -5.98
N VAL A 210 9.74 -7.36 -6.43
CA VAL A 210 9.92 -6.82 -7.80
C VAL A 210 11.01 -5.75 -7.77
N LEU A 211 12.05 -5.93 -8.60
CA LEU A 211 13.22 -5.08 -8.69
C LEU A 211 13.46 -4.57 -10.11
N VAL A 212 14.37 -3.60 -10.26
CA VAL A 212 14.82 -3.06 -11.55
C VAL A 212 16.33 -3.26 -11.67
N SER A 213 16.76 -4.02 -12.68
CA SER A 213 18.17 -4.10 -13.05
C SER A 213 18.61 -2.79 -13.69
N GLN A 214 19.51 -2.09 -13.02
CA GLN A 214 20.02 -0.81 -13.52
C GLN A 214 20.86 -0.98 -14.79
N GLU A 215 21.56 -2.09 -14.95
CA GLU A 215 22.33 -2.41 -16.14
C GLU A 215 21.45 -2.61 -17.38
N LYS A 216 20.36 -3.39 -17.23
CA LYS A 216 19.44 -3.71 -18.33
C LYS A 216 18.46 -2.60 -18.64
N CYS A 217 18.25 -1.64 -17.72
CA CYS A 217 17.28 -0.57 -17.90
C CYS A 217 17.74 0.40 -18.98
N GLN A 218 16.89 0.61 -20.01
CA GLN A 218 17.14 1.55 -21.11
C GLN A 218 16.41 2.89 -20.94
N GLY A 219 15.75 3.10 -19.79
CA GLY A 219 15.09 4.38 -19.51
C GLY A 219 13.81 4.65 -20.30
N TRP A 220 13.20 3.65 -20.94
CA TRP A 220 11.99 3.84 -21.77
C TRP A 220 10.72 4.12 -21.00
N ARG A 221 10.75 4.05 -19.69
CA ARG A 221 9.65 4.41 -18.77
C ARG A 221 8.34 3.64 -18.96
N MET A 222 8.31 2.58 -19.76
CA MET A 222 7.12 1.74 -19.98
C MET A 222 6.60 1.13 -18.68
N CYS A 223 7.49 0.82 -17.74
CA CYS A 223 7.13 0.32 -16.41
C CYS A 223 6.42 1.37 -15.55
N VAL A 224 6.68 2.66 -15.77
CA VAL A 224 5.97 3.77 -15.09
C VAL A 224 4.52 3.81 -15.55
N SER A 225 4.28 3.77 -16.87
CA SER A 225 2.93 3.71 -17.44
C SER A 225 2.23 2.40 -17.05
N GLY A 226 2.94 1.26 -17.14
CA GLY A 226 2.39 -0.06 -16.86
C GLY A 226 1.94 -0.25 -15.41
N CYS A 227 2.52 0.49 -14.46
CA CYS A 227 2.11 0.43 -13.07
C CYS A 227 0.84 1.27 -12.84
N PRO A 228 -0.32 0.67 -12.52
CA PRO A 228 -1.52 1.46 -12.25
C PRO A 228 -1.43 2.28 -10.96
N TYR A 229 -0.62 1.82 -10.01
CA TYR A 229 -0.37 2.51 -8.74
C TYR A 229 0.65 3.65 -8.85
N LYS A 230 1.30 3.83 -10.00
CA LYS A 230 2.36 4.82 -10.26
C LYS A 230 3.46 4.81 -9.19
N LYS A 231 3.86 3.60 -8.73
CA LYS A 231 4.94 3.38 -7.76
C LYS A 231 6.26 2.94 -8.41
N VAL A 232 6.41 3.21 -9.69
CA VAL A 232 7.68 3.18 -10.43
C VAL A 232 8.00 4.60 -10.85
N TYR A 233 9.21 5.03 -10.60
CA TYR A 233 9.69 6.39 -10.85
C TYR A 233 10.85 6.37 -11.84
N PHE A 234 11.23 7.54 -12.34
CA PHE A 234 12.34 7.70 -13.25
C PHE A 234 13.38 8.64 -12.65
N ASN A 235 14.59 8.16 -12.48
CA ASN A 235 15.70 8.98 -12.02
C ASN A 235 16.29 9.79 -13.19
N TRP A 236 16.07 11.09 -13.18
CA TRP A 236 16.49 11.99 -14.24
C TRP A 236 18.01 12.17 -14.30
N SER A 237 18.72 11.98 -13.19
CA SER A 237 20.18 12.04 -13.16
C SER A 237 20.84 10.83 -13.80
N THR A 238 20.31 9.62 -13.56
CA THR A 238 20.88 8.37 -14.09
C THR A 238 20.22 7.91 -15.37
N GLY A 239 19.07 8.46 -15.74
CA GLY A 239 18.26 8.01 -16.88
C GLY A 239 17.64 6.63 -16.71
N LYS A 240 17.44 6.16 -15.47
CA LYS A 240 16.98 4.80 -15.15
C LYS A 240 15.69 4.81 -14.35
N ALA A 241 14.92 3.73 -14.43
CA ALA A 241 13.74 3.53 -13.60
C ALA A 241 14.14 3.03 -12.21
N GLU A 242 13.42 3.53 -11.21
CA GLU A 242 13.61 3.15 -9.80
C GLU A 242 12.26 2.98 -9.09
N LYS A 243 12.24 2.17 -8.04
CA LYS A 243 11.04 1.91 -7.24
C LYS A 243 11.38 1.32 -5.88
N CYS A 244 10.39 1.30 -4.98
CA CYS A 244 10.53 0.60 -3.71
C CYS A 244 11.06 -0.82 -3.90
N ILE A 245 12.12 -1.16 -3.17
CA ILE A 245 12.80 -2.46 -3.17
C ILE A 245 12.43 -3.31 -1.95
N LEU A 246 11.40 -2.93 -1.20
CA LEU A 246 10.99 -3.50 0.09
C LEU A 246 12.15 -3.58 1.11
N CYS A 247 13.13 -2.69 0.99
CA CYS A 247 14.35 -2.69 1.80
C CYS A 247 15.02 -4.08 1.88
N TYR A 248 15.08 -4.85 0.77
CA TYR A 248 15.59 -6.21 0.78
C TYR A 248 16.96 -6.35 1.46
N PRO A 249 17.91 -5.38 1.40
CA PRO A 249 19.18 -5.50 2.14
C PRO A 249 18.98 -5.53 3.66
N ARG A 250 17.88 -4.93 4.15
CA ARG A 250 17.51 -5.03 5.57
C ARG A 250 16.82 -6.36 5.87
N LEU A 251 15.94 -6.82 4.99
CA LEU A 251 15.28 -8.12 5.14
C LEU A 251 16.31 -9.26 5.18
N GLU A 252 17.31 -9.21 4.33
CA GLU A 252 18.41 -10.19 4.30
C GLU A 252 19.26 -10.19 5.58
N THR A 253 19.29 -9.10 6.32
CA THR A 253 19.92 -9.02 7.66
C THR A 253 18.93 -9.27 8.80
N GLY A 254 17.73 -9.74 8.53
CA GLY A 254 16.69 -10.00 9.52
C GLY A 254 16.03 -8.74 10.10
N GLN A 255 16.16 -7.60 9.43
CA GLN A 255 15.55 -6.33 9.84
C GLN A 255 14.35 -6.01 9.00
N ALA A 256 13.28 -5.49 9.62
CA ALA A 256 12.13 -5.00 8.88
C ALA A 256 12.48 -3.77 8.02
N PRO A 257 11.71 -3.50 6.94
CA PRO A 257 11.87 -2.28 6.14
C PRO A 257 11.84 -1.02 7.00
N ALA A 258 12.59 0.01 6.62
CA ALA A 258 12.71 1.25 7.39
C ALA A 258 11.34 1.87 7.71
N CYS A 259 10.44 1.92 6.72
CA CYS A 259 9.09 2.46 6.90
C CYS A 259 8.18 1.62 7.82
N PHE A 260 8.53 0.35 8.09
CA PHE A 260 7.85 -0.49 9.09
C PHE A 260 8.37 -0.18 10.48
N HIS A 261 9.70 -0.13 10.65
CA HIS A 261 10.35 0.16 11.92
C HIS A 261 10.01 1.56 12.46
N SER A 262 9.93 2.55 11.59
CA SER A 262 9.67 3.94 11.95
C SER A 262 8.20 4.26 12.26
N CYS A 263 7.28 3.31 12.08
CA CYS A 263 5.85 3.56 12.24
C CYS A 263 5.43 3.60 13.72
N PRO A 264 5.10 4.79 14.31
CA PRO A 264 4.70 4.88 15.71
C PRO A 264 3.34 4.22 15.98
N GLY A 265 2.42 4.25 15.01
CA GLY A 265 1.09 3.64 15.11
C GLY A 265 1.10 2.11 15.00
N ARG A 266 2.25 1.49 14.70
CA ARG A 266 2.39 0.03 14.55
C ARG A 266 1.36 -0.57 13.59
N ILE A 267 1.06 0.15 12.49
CA ILE A 267 0.01 -0.25 11.55
C ILE A 267 0.45 -1.33 10.58
N ARG A 268 1.75 -1.62 10.49
CA ARG A 268 2.35 -2.43 9.42
C ARG A 268 2.68 -3.83 9.93
N TYR A 269 2.36 -4.81 9.09
CA TYR A 269 2.61 -6.24 9.32
C TYR A 269 3.33 -6.80 8.10
N LEU A 270 4.32 -7.65 8.35
CA LEU A 270 5.14 -8.31 7.33
C LEU A 270 5.15 -9.80 7.58
N GLY A 271 4.98 -10.59 6.54
CA GLY A 271 5.05 -12.04 6.64
C GLY A 271 5.23 -12.69 5.29
N VAL A 272 5.40 -14.00 5.30
CA VAL A 272 5.48 -14.83 4.11
C VAL A 272 4.11 -15.41 3.83
N VAL A 273 3.75 -15.50 2.55
CA VAL A 273 2.60 -16.28 2.09
C VAL A 273 3.05 -17.27 1.01
N LEU A 274 2.45 -18.46 1.02
CA LEU A 274 2.59 -19.43 -0.05
C LEU A 274 1.45 -19.21 -1.06
N TYR A 275 1.73 -19.35 -2.34
CA TYR A 275 0.75 -19.21 -3.40
C TYR A 275 0.98 -20.19 -4.54
N ASP A 276 -0.05 -20.48 -5.31
CA ASP A 276 0.04 -21.34 -6.50
C ASP A 276 0.29 -20.49 -7.74
N ALA A 277 1.51 -20.55 -8.27
CA ALA A 277 1.92 -19.74 -9.43
C ALA A 277 1.18 -20.11 -10.71
N ASP A 278 0.70 -21.36 -10.84
CA ASP A 278 -0.03 -21.81 -12.03
C ASP A 278 -1.44 -21.17 -12.12
N ARG A 279 -1.97 -20.66 -11.02
CA ARG A 279 -3.31 -20.07 -10.93
C ARG A 279 -3.34 -18.54 -11.09
N ILE A 280 -2.20 -17.88 -11.32
CA ILE A 280 -2.13 -16.41 -11.41
C ILE A 280 -3.03 -15.88 -12.53
N GLU A 281 -2.94 -16.44 -13.75
CA GLU A 281 -3.74 -16.00 -14.89
C GLU A 281 -5.23 -16.26 -14.68
N GLU A 282 -5.59 -17.44 -14.20
CA GLU A 282 -6.97 -17.79 -13.83
C GLU A 282 -7.54 -16.79 -12.83
N THR A 283 -6.80 -16.54 -11.73
CA THR A 283 -7.20 -15.61 -10.67
C THR A 283 -7.41 -14.20 -11.20
N ALA A 284 -6.46 -13.68 -11.99
CA ALA A 284 -6.56 -12.34 -12.55
C ALA A 284 -7.65 -12.21 -13.63
N SER A 285 -8.13 -13.32 -14.18
CA SER A 285 -9.19 -13.33 -15.20
C SER A 285 -10.60 -13.48 -14.63
N ARG A 286 -10.76 -13.58 -13.30
CA ARG A 286 -12.08 -13.63 -12.67
C ARG A 286 -12.87 -12.33 -12.86
N PRO A 287 -14.22 -12.38 -12.82
CA PRO A 287 -15.07 -11.18 -12.77
C PRO A 287 -14.69 -10.27 -11.59
N ASP A 288 -14.96 -8.97 -11.72
CA ASP A 288 -14.53 -7.96 -10.74
C ASP A 288 -15.03 -8.25 -9.32
N ASN A 289 -16.28 -8.68 -9.19
CA ASN A 289 -16.88 -9.06 -7.91
C ASN A 289 -16.31 -10.35 -7.28
N GLU A 290 -15.54 -11.14 -8.03
CA GLU A 290 -14.89 -12.36 -7.54
C GLU A 290 -13.39 -12.17 -7.26
N LEU A 291 -12.79 -11.06 -7.70
CA LEU A 291 -11.33 -10.86 -7.66
C LEU A 291 -10.75 -10.93 -6.26
N VAL A 292 -11.42 -10.35 -5.27
CA VAL A 292 -10.94 -10.35 -3.87
C VAL A 292 -10.90 -11.78 -3.34
N GLU A 293 -11.97 -12.54 -3.54
CA GLU A 293 -12.04 -13.92 -3.08
C GLU A 293 -11.07 -14.82 -3.87
N ALA A 294 -10.97 -14.65 -5.17
CA ALA A 294 -10.02 -15.38 -6.00
C ALA A 294 -8.56 -15.12 -5.59
N GLN A 295 -8.23 -13.86 -5.28
CA GLN A 295 -6.90 -13.51 -4.75
C GLN A 295 -6.65 -14.09 -3.35
N ARG A 296 -7.68 -14.22 -2.53
CA ARG A 296 -7.60 -14.90 -1.23
C ARG A 296 -7.39 -16.41 -1.39
N GLN A 297 -8.02 -17.00 -2.40
CA GLN A 297 -7.91 -18.45 -2.68
C GLN A 297 -6.57 -18.85 -3.28
N ILE A 298 -5.89 -17.99 -4.04
CA ILE A 298 -4.55 -18.30 -4.57
C ILE A 298 -3.50 -18.40 -3.46
N ILE A 299 -3.74 -17.71 -2.32
CA ILE A 299 -2.93 -17.85 -1.10
C ILE A 299 -3.28 -19.19 -0.46
N LEU A 300 -2.28 -20.05 -0.34
CA LEU A 300 -2.41 -21.42 0.13
C LEU A 300 -2.34 -21.49 1.66
N ASP A 301 -2.94 -22.52 2.24
CA ASP A 301 -2.83 -22.82 3.66
C ASP A 301 -1.46 -23.46 3.96
N PRO A 302 -0.59 -22.81 4.74
CA PRO A 302 0.73 -23.34 5.07
C PRO A 302 0.69 -24.52 6.06
N PHE A 303 -0.48 -24.88 6.61
CA PHE A 303 -0.68 -26.05 7.46
C PHE A 303 -1.17 -27.27 6.68
N ASP A 304 -1.61 -27.09 5.44
CA ASP A 304 -2.03 -28.20 4.58
C ASP A 304 -0.82 -29.05 4.17
N ARG A 305 -0.94 -30.37 4.38
CA ARG A 305 0.12 -31.35 4.10
C ARG A 305 0.45 -31.48 2.60
N GLU A 306 -0.53 -31.26 1.72
CA GLU A 306 -0.30 -31.29 0.28
C GLU A 306 0.45 -30.04 -0.16
N VAL A 307 0.09 -28.89 0.39
CA VAL A 307 0.78 -27.61 0.15
C VAL A 307 2.22 -27.68 0.62
N THR A 308 2.47 -28.12 1.85
CA THR A 308 3.84 -28.18 2.42
C THR A 308 4.71 -29.18 1.66
N ARG A 309 4.15 -30.35 1.24
CA ARG A 309 4.87 -31.32 0.41
C ARG A 309 5.21 -30.72 -0.97
N ALA A 310 4.25 -30.04 -1.61
CA ALA A 310 4.46 -29.40 -2.89
C ALA A 310 5.48 -28.24 -2.77
N ALA A 311 5.43 -27.46 -1.70
CA ALA A 311 6.40 -26.41 -1.41
C ALA A 311 7.83 -26.97 -1.30
N ALA A 312 8.04 -28.02 -0.52
CA ALA A 312 9.33 -28.68 -0.38
C ALA A 312 9.83 -29.24 -1.72
N SER A 313 8.94 -29.87 -2.52
CA SER A 313 9.30 -30.40 -3.85
C SER A 313 9.64 -29.30 -4.87
N ASN A 314 9.14 -28.08 -4.68
CA ASN A 314 9.49 -26.89 -5.46
C ASN A 314 10.73 -26.14 -4.94
N GLY A 315 11.43 -26.70 -3.93
CA GLY A 315 12.67 -26.16 -3.38
C GLY A 315 12.47 -25.03 -2.35
N ILE A 316 11.30 -24.93 -1.75
CA ILE A 316 11.06 -23.99 -0.64
C ILE A 316 11.57 -24.64 0.65
N ASP A 317 12.46 -23.95 1.35
CA ASP A 317 13.04 -24.38 2.61
C ASP A 317 11.98 -24.49 3.72
N ASP A 318 12.17 -25.46 4.63
CA ASP A 318 11.23 -25.69 5.75
C ASP A 318 11.09 -24.46 6.64
N LYS A 319 12.16 -23.68 6.84
CA LYS A 319 12.13 -22.43 7.62
C LYS A 319 11.25 -21.36 6.98
N VAL A 320 11.14 -21.34 5.65
CA VAL A 320 10.23 -20.46 4.93
C VAL A 320 8.79 -20.91 5.12
N ILE A 321 8.54 -22.23 5.12
CA ILE A 321 7.22 -22.81 5.42
C ILE A 321 6.81 -22.47 6.86
N GLU A 322 7.69 -22.63 7.82
CA GLU A 322 7.47 -22.23 9.22
C GLU A 322 7.16 -20.74 9.34
N SER A 323 7.86 -19.90 8.58
CA SER A 323 7.60 -18.45 8.53
C SER A 323 6.21 -18.15 7.95
N ALA A 324 5.77 -18.90 6.94
CA ALA A 324 4.43 -18.78 6.40
C ALA A 324 3.35 -19.20 7.43
N GLN A 325 3.60 -20.21 8.22
CA GLN A 325 2.71 -20.66 9.31
C GLN A 325 2.58 -19.61 10.44
N LYS A 326 3.62 -18.81 10.67
CA LYS A 326 3.63 -17.72 11.66
C LYS A 326 3.16 -16.38 11.07
N SER A 327 2.89 -16.32 9.78
CA SER A 327 2.66 -15.08 9.03
C SER A 327 1.44 -14.31 9.54
N PRO A 328 1.59 -13.07 10.02
CA PRO A 328 0.46 -12.21 10.35
C PRO A 328 -0.36 -11.86 9.11
N VAL A 329 0.27 -11.81 7.93
CA VAL A 329 -0.41 -11.52 6.66
C VAL A 329 -1.41 -12.63 6.32
N HIS A 330 -1.02 -13.90 6.46
CA HIS A 330 -1.93 -15.03 6.26
C HIS A 330 -3.17 -14.90 7.15
N ARG A 331 -2.96 -14.60 8.44
CA ARG A 331 -4.07 -14.42 9.39
C ARG A 331 -5.03 -13.30 8.97
N PHE A 332 -4.53 -12.11 8.65
CA PHE A 332 -5.38 -10.98 8.25
C PHE A 332 -6.12 -11.22 6.94
N VAL A 333 -5.48 -11.86 5.96
CA VAL A 333 -6.04 -12.03 4.60
C VAL A 333 -6.91 -13.28 4.51
N LYS A 334 -6.42 -14.42 4.99
CA LYS A 334 -7.03 -15.73 4.80
C LYS A 334 -7.93 -16.13 5.97
N ASP A 335 -7.41 -16.15 7.19
CA ASP A 335 -8.12 -16.66 8.36
C ASP A 335 -9.23 -15.70 8.79
N TRP A 336 -8.88 -14.45 9.03
CA TRP A 336 -9.82 -13.44 9.55
C TRP A 336 -10.57 -12.68 8.46
N ARG A 337 -10.07 -12.69 7.22
CA ARG A 337 -10.68 -12.02 6.06
C ARG A 337 -10.88 -10.50 6.32
N LEU A 338 -9.97 -9.87 7.03
CA LEU A 338 -10.02 -8.45 7.41
C LEU A 338 -9.26 -7.54 6.45
N ALA A 339 -8.25 -8.06 5.78
CA ALA A 339 -7.41 -7.27 4.89
C ALA A 339 -7.79 -7.50 3.43
N LEU A 340 -7.92 -6.40 2.70
CA LEU A 340 -8.38 -6.31 1.32
C LEU A 340 -7.28 -5.75 0.41
N PRO A 341 -7.20 -6.15 -0.86
CA PRO A 341 -6.30 -5.56 -1.83
C PRO A 341 -6.74 -4.14 -2.23
N TYR A 342 -5.80 -3.31 -2.68
CA TYR A 342 -6.10 -1.98 -3.19
C TYR A 342 -6.28 -2.02 -4.70
N HIS A 343 -7.44 -1.56 -5.20
CA HIS A 343 -7.85 -1.60 -6.60
C HIS A 343 -7.66 -2.97 -7.27
N PRO A 344 -8.35 -4.02 -6.79
CA PRO A 344 -8.24 -5.36 -7.36
C PRO A 344 -8.66 -5.43 -8.83
N GLU A 345 -9.52 -4.52 -9.31
CA GLU A 345 -9.95 -4.42 -10.71
C GLU A 345 -8.82 -4.10 -11.69
N TRP A 346 -7.66 -3.67 -11.21
CA TRP A 346 -6.46 -3.52 -12.03
C TRP A 346 -5.74 -4.85 -12.30
N ARG A 347 -6.20 -5.93 -11.70
CA ARG A 347 -5.82 -7.33 -11.97
C ARG A 347 -4.33 -7.64 -11.82
N THR A 348 -3.63 -6.81 -11.04
CA THR A 348 -2.20 -6.99 -10.77
C THR A 348 -1.93 -7.93 -9.60
N LEU A 349 -2.95 -8.33 -8.87
CA LEU A 349 -2.89 -9.14 -7.65
C LEU A 349 -1.87 -8.57 -6.65
N PRO A 350 -2.17 -7.41 -6.03
CA PRO A 350 -1.26 -6.75 -5.10
C PRO A 350 -0.99 -7.60 -3.87
N MET A 351 0.25 -7.62 -3.39
CA MET A 351 0.66 -8.34 -2.18
C MET A 351 0.85 -7.41 -0.97
N LEU A 352 0.36 -6.21 -1.07
CA LEU A 352 0.05 -5.31 0.03
C LEU A 352 -1.47 -5.25 0.18
N PHE A 353 -1.94 -5.59 1.37
CA PHE A 353 -3.35 -5.57 1.74
C PHE A 353 -3.62 -4.50 2.80
N TYR A 354 -4.86 -4.07 2.89
CA TYR A 354 -5.29 -3.02 3.81
C TYR A 354 -6.45 -3.49 4.67
N VAL A 355 -6.35 -3.32 5.98
CA VAL A 355 -7.51 -3.35 6.87
C VAL A 355 -8.15 -1.96 6.81
N PRO A 356 -9.41 -1.83 6.34
CA PRO A 356 -10.06 -0.55 6.17
C PRO A 356 -10.19 0.24 7.49
N PRO A 357 -10.27 1.57 7.44
CA PRO A 357 -10.45 2.41 8.62
C PRO A 357 -11.90 2.33 9.10
N LEU A 358 -12.12 2.06 10.38
CA LEU A 358 -13.46 1.97 10.97
C LEU A 358 -14.00 3.31 11.46
N LEU A 359 -13.18 4.10 12.17
CA LEU A 359 -13.62 5.33 12.82
C LEU A 359 -14.26 6.37 11.89
N PRO A 360 -13.67 6.69 10.71
CA PRO A 360 -14.30 7.63 9.79
C PRO A 360 -15.63 7.14 9.22
N VAL A 361 -15.83 5.82 9.16
CA VAL A 361 -17.02 5.21 8.57
C VAL A 361 -18.17 5.17 9.56
N THR A 362 -17.92 4.84 10.82
CA THR A 362 -18.97 4.59 11.82
C THR A 362 -19.47 5.82 12.55
N ALA A 363 -18.82 6.97 12.42
CA ALA A 363 -19.32 8.20 13.04
C ALA A 363 -20.58 8.67 12.32
N SER A 364 -21.76 8.45 12.88
CA SER A 364 -23.04 8.97 12.37
C SER A 364 -23.30 10.40 12.84
N LEU A 365 -23.97 11.18 11.99
CA LEU A 365 -24.53 12.48 12.37
C LEU A 365 -26.01 12.29 12.72
N ASN A 366 -26.30 12.25 14.00
CA ASN A 366 -27.64 12.59 14.47
C ASN A 366 -27.66 14.06 14.89
N GLU A 367 -28.69 14.77 14.49
CA GLU A 367 -28.86 16.18 14.76
C GLU A 367 -28.64 16.52 16.23
N GLY A 368 -27.49 17.10 16.55
CA GLY A 368 -27.29 17.93 17.72
C GLY A 368 -26.72 17.33 19.01
N SER A 369 -26.55 16.03 19.17
CA SER A 369 -25.84 15.47 20.34
C SER A 369 -25.21 14.12 20.08
N PHE A 370 -23.92 14.01 20.36
CA PHE A 370 -23.21 12.74 20.44
C PHE A 370 -23.59 12.00 21.72
N GLU A 371 -24.49 11.04 21.67
CA GLU A 371 -24.55 10.01 22.70
C GLU A 371 -23.57 8.90 22.35
N LEU A 372 -22.36 8.99 22.90
CA LEU A 372 -21.20 8.16 22.62
C LEU A 372 -21.44 6.65 22.73
N ALA A 373 -22.41 6.20 23.51
CA ALA A 373 -22.58 4.78 23.81
C ALA A 373 -23.54 4.03 22.87
N THR A 374 -24.52 4.69 22.28
CA THR A 374 -25.54 4.05 21.46
C THR A 374 -25.37 4.33 19.96
N ASP A 375 -24.89 5.53 19.61
CA ASP A 375 -24.86 5.99 18.23
C ASP A 375 -23.56 5.63 17.51
N PHE A 376 -22.47 5.42 18.24
CA PHE A 376 -21.16 5.08 17.67
C PHE A 376 -21.14 3.73 16.95
N PHE A 377 -22.03 2.81 17.32
CA PHE A 377 -22.18 1.48 16.72
C PHE A 377 -23.53 1.33 15.99
N SER A 378 -24.14 2.43 15.57
CA SER A 378 -25.33 2.40 14.77
C SER A 378 -25.05 1.78 13.38
N SER A 379 -26.13 1.46 12.67
CA SER A 379 -26.09 0.74 11.39
C SER A 379 -25.06 1.28 10.41
N LEU A 380 -24.38 0.40 9.66
CA LEU A 380 -23.50 0.74 8.54
C LEU A 380 -24.23 1.54 7.45
N GLU A 381 -25.57 1.49 7.41
CA GLU A 381 -26.40 2.28 6.49
C GLU A 381 -26.30 3.78 6.76
N SER A 382 -25.98 4.19 7.99
CA SER A 382 -25.72 5.58 8.38
C SER A 382 -24.24 5.95 8.38
N ALA A 383 -23.40 5.17 7.72
CA ALA A 383 -21.95 5.42 7.67
C ALA A 383 -21.63 6.76 7.00
N ARG A 384 -20.74 7.54 7.59
CA ARG A 384 -20.30 8.84 7.06
C ARG A 384 -19.54 8.73 5.77
N LEU A 385 -18.68 7.70 5.64
CA LEU A 385 -17.97 7.36 4.41
C LEU A 385 -18.82 6.32 3.68
N PRO A 386 -19.32 6.62 2.48
CA PRO A 386 -20.14 5.67 1.75
C PRO A 386 -19.45 4.34 1.55
N ILE A 387 -20.14 3.25 1.82
CA ILE A 387 -19.61 1.88 1.61
C ILE A 387 -19.20 1.69 0.15
N GLN A 388 -19.92 2.28 -0.80
CA GLN A 388 -19.58 2.27 -2.22
C GLN A 388 -18.19 2.84 -2.51
N TYR A 389 -17.81 3.94 -1.86
CA TYR A 389 -16.49 4.53 -2.00
C TYR A 389 -15.40 3.56 -1.51
N MET A 390 -15.62 2.95 -0.34
CA MET A 390 -14.69 1.95 0.21
C MET A 390 -14.62 0.69 -0.65
N ALA A 391 -15.76 0.24 -1.19
CA ALA A 391 -15.82 -0.91 -2.09
C ALA A 391 -15.06 -0.62 -3.41
N ARG A 392 -15.13 0.61 -3.92
CA ARG A 392 -14.38 1.04 -5.09
C ARG A 392 -12.87 0.95 -4.86
N LEU A 393 -12.39 1.36 -3.68
CA LEU A 393 -10.96 1.31 -3.35
C LEU A 393 -10.44 -0.11 -3.08
N PHE A 394 -11.22 -0.96 -2.40
CA PHE A 394 -10.68 -2.18 -1.80
C PHE A 394 -11.36 -3.49 -2.26
N ALA A 395 -12.43 -3.41 -3.02
CA ALA A 395 -13.21 -4.59 -3.37
C ALA A 395 -13.76 -4.59 -4.81
N ALA A 396 -13.18 -3.80 -5.73
CA ALA A 396 -13.67 -3.67 -7.11
C ALA A 396 -15.18 -3.36 -7.21
N GLY A 397 -15.74 -2.65 -6.24
CA GLY A 397 -17.15 -2.30 -6.16
C GLY A 397 -18.02 -3.31 -5.40
N ASP A 398 -17.49 -4.41 -4.88
CA ASP A 398 -18.25 -5.36 -4.06
C ASP A 398 -18.48 -4.79 -2.63
N GLU A 399 -19.65 -4.20 -2.43
CA GLU A 399 -20.05 -3.64 -1.14
C GLU A 399 -20.22 -4.73 -0.06
N ALA A 400 -20.66 -5.93 -0.44
CA ALA A 400 -20.90 -7.01 0.51
C ALA A 400 -19.60 -7.47 1.20
N GLU A 401 -18.48 -7.49 0.45
CA GLU A 401 -17.17 -7.82 1.02
C GLU A 401 -16.72 -6.76 2.03
N VAL A 402 -16.90 -5.50 1.72
CA VAL A 402 -16.57 -4.38 2.63
C VAL A 402 -17.44 -4.40 3.88
N VAL A 403 -18.74 -4.60 3.74
CA VAL A 403 -19.67 -4.72 4.87
C VAL A 403 -19.28 -5.87 5.80
N ARG A 404 -18.86 -7.01 5.25
CA ARG A 404 -18.37 -8.15 6.06
C ARG A 404 -17.16 -7.77 6.92
N VAL A 405 -16.19 -7.05 6.34
CA VAL A 405 -15.01 -6.57 7.09
C VAL A 405 -15.42 -5.59 8.20
N TYR A 406 -16.29 -4.63 7.88
CA TYR A 406 -16.74 -3.65 8.88
C TYR A 406 -17.54 -4.28 10.02
N ARG A 407 -18.43 -5.23 9.74
CA ARG A 407 -19.14 -5.97 10.78
C ARG A 407 -18.19 -6.65 11.76
N LYS A 408 -17.12 -7.26 11.24
CA LYS A 408 -16.10 -7.91 12.10
C LYS A 408 -15.29 -6.89 12.91
N LEU A 409 -14.89 -5.76 12.33
CA LEU A 409 -14.21 -4.69 13.05
C LEU A 409 -15.12 -4.04 14.13
N MET A 410 -16.39 -3.86 13.83
CA MET A 410 -17.38 -3.37 14.81
C MET A 410 -17.59 -4.37 15.94
N ALA A 411 -17.74 -5.66 15.63
CA ALA A 411 -17.88 -6.71 16.64
C ALA A 411 -16.67 -6.74 17.58
N LEU A 412 -15.45 -6.56 17.04
CA LEU A 412 -14.23 -6.43 17.85
C LEU A 412 -14.32 -5.26 18.84
N ARG A 413 -14.78 -4.10 18.39
CA ARG A 413 -14.93 -2.90 19.25
C ARG A 413 -16.00 -3.10 20.31
N ILE A 414 -17.15 -3.64 19.93
CA ILE A 414 -18.27 -3.94 20.86
C ILE A 414 -17.80 -4.93 21.92
N TYR A 415 -17.19 -6.05 21.49
CA TYR A 415 -16.70 -7.09 22.38
C TYR A 415 -15.68 -6.54 23.38
N LYS A 416 -14.63 -5.84 22.92
CA LYS A 416 -13.59 -5.29 23.82
C LYS A 416 -14.12 -4.18 24.71
N ARG A 417 -15.10 -3.38 24.28
CA ARG A 417 -15.71 -2.36 25.12
C ARG A 417 -16.58 -3.01 26.21
N ALA A 418 -17.34 -4.04 25.87
CA ALA A 418 -18.12 -4.79 26.85
C ALA A 418 -17.22 -5.38 27.95
N GLU A 419 -16.07 -5.93 27.56
CA GLU A 419 -15.09 -6.53 28.49
C GLU A 419 -14.38 -5.47 29.35
N THR A 420 -13.99 -4.33 28.78
CA THR A 420 -13.14 -3.35 29.48
C THR A 420 -13.91 -2.27 30.21
N VAL A 421 -15.07 -1.86 29.72
CA VAL A 421 -15.91 -0.78 30.28
C VAL A 421 -17.17 -1.34 30.93
N GLY A 422 -17.75 -2.41 30.39
CA GLY A 422 -18.93 -3.07 30.96
C GLY A 422 -20.25 -2.34 30.70
N ASP A 423 -20.30 -1.41 29.75
CA ASP A 423 -21.46 -0.58 29.43
C ASP A 423 -22.30 -1.09 28.25
N ILE A 424 -21.96 -2.26 27.72
CA ILE A 424 -22.67 -2.90 26.61
C ILE A 424 -23.37 -4.18 27.11
N ALA A 425 -24.66 -4.30 26.83
CA ALA A 425 -25.45 -5.48 27.21
C ALA A 425 -24.94 -6.75 26.44
N GLU A 426 -25.00 -7.88 27.13
CA GLU A 426 -24.54 -9.18 26.59
C GLU A 426 -25.30 -9.58 25.31
N GLU A 427 -26.58 -9.26 25.21
CA GLU A 427 -27.40 -9.52 24.02
C GLU A 427 -26.83 -8.80 22.79
N LYS A 428 -26.34 -7.54 22.95
CA LYS A 428 -25.76 -6.76 21.88
C LYS A 428 -24.41 -7.34 21.44
N VAL A 429 -23.62 -7.85 22.39
CA VAL A 429 -22.36 -8.56 22.09
C VAL A 429 -22.63 -9.81 21.28
N ASN A 430 -23.59 -10.64 21.73
CA ASN A 430 -23.95 -11.87 21.04
C ASN A 430 -24.52 -11.61 19.64
N GLN A 431 -25.34 -10.57 19.47
CA GLN A 431 -25.83 -10.16 18.17
C GLN A 431 -24.67 -9.77 17.23
N ALA A 432 -23.72 -8.94 17.71
CA ALA A 432 -22.57 -8.54 16.92
C ALA A 432 -21.68 -9.72 16.49
N LEU A 433 -21.49 -10.72 17.35
CA LEU A 433 -20.74 -11.94 17.01
C LEU A 433 -21.43 -12.72 15.89
N VAL A 434 -22.77 -12.87 15.96
CA VAL A 434 -23.53 -13.57 14.93
C VAL A 434 -23.50 -12.83 13.60
N GLU A 435 -23.74 -11.52 13.60
CA GLU A 435 -23.73 -10.69 12.39
C GLU A 435 -22.35 -10.65 11.72
N ALA A 436 -21.28 -10.65 12.51
CA ALA A 436 -19.91 -10.66 12.03
C ALA A 436 -19.39 -12.06 11.65
N GLN A 437 -20.17 -13.11 11.93
CA GLN A 437 -19.77 -14.52 11.74
C GLN A 437 -18.40 -14.81 12.37
N THR A 438 -18.22 -14.41 13.64
CA THR A 438 -16.96 -14.50 14.38
C THR A 438 -17.18 -15.08 15.78
N THR A 439 -16.09 -15.40 16.45
CA THR A 439 -16.09 -15.97 17.80
C THR A 439 -15.30 -15.07 18.75
N PRO A 440 -15.56 -15.10 20.08
CA PRO A 440 -14.73 -14.40 21.07
C PRO A 440 -13.25 -14.72 20.94
N GLN A 441 -12.88 -15.98 20.69
CA GLN A 441 -11.49 -16.40 20.53
C GLN A 441 -10.83 -15.79 19.31
N GLU A 442 -11.56 -15.67 18.19
CA GLU A 442 -11.06 -15.00 16.99
C GLU A 442 -10.86 -13.50 17.26
N LEU A 443 -11.81 -12.83 17.92
CA LEU A 443 -11.70 -11.42 18.27
C LEU A 443 -10.54 -11.14 19.23
N GLU A 444 -10.30 -12.02 20.22
CA GLU A 444 -9.12 -11.93 21.08
C GLU A 444 -7.82 -12.07 20.30
N ALA A 445 -7.74 -12.99 19.36
CA ALA A 445 -6.56 -13.17 18.51
C ALA A 445 -6.32 -11.95 17.60
N ILE A 446 -7.39 -11.36 17.03
CA ILE A 446 -7.32 -10.13 16.25
C ILE A 446 -6.84 -8.96 17.12
N TYR A 447 -7.42 -8.80 18.31
CA TYR A 447 -7.05 -7.75 19.25
C TYR A 447 -5.59 -7.90 19.68
N TYR A 448 -5.19 -9.09 20.08
CA TYR A 448 -3.81 -9.37 20.46
C TYR A 448 -2.82 -8.97 19.37
N LEU A 449 -3.00 -9.46 18.14
CA LEU A 449 -2.07 -9.18 17.04
C LEU A 449 -2.10 -7.70 16.65
N SER A 450 -3.27 -7.06 16.67
CA SER A 450 -3.40 -5.67 16.22
C SER A 450 -2.96 -4.64 17.27
N ALA A 451 -3.07 -4.92 18.57
CA ALA A 451 -2.84 -3.95 19.63
C ALA A 451 -1.63 -4.27 20.52
N ILE A 452 -1.39 -5.55 20.84
CA ILE A 452 -0.49 -5.97 21.93
C ILE A 452 0.79 -6.64 21.39
N ALA A 453 0.70 -7.39 20.29
CA ALA A 453 1.75 -8.27 19.79
C ALA A 453 3.13 -7.58 19.69
N PRO A 454 4.20 -8.26 20.07
CA PRO A 454 5.56 -7.77 19.93
C PRO A 454 6.00 -7.66 18.47
N VAL A 455 7.16 -7.08 18.23
CA VAL A 455 7.70 -6.81 16.90
C VAL A 455 7.87 -8.09 16.08
N GLU A 456 8.34 -9.16 16.72
CA GLU A 456 8.66 -10.45 16.12
C GLU A 456 7.41 -11.16 15.55
N GLU A 457 6.27 -10.96 16.18
CA GLU A 457 5.00 -11.50 15.68
C GLU A 457 4.37 -10.65 14.57
N ARG A 458 4.67 -9.34 14.57
CA ARG A 458 4.21 -8.42 13.52
C ARG A 458 5.08 -8.47 12.27
N TYR A 459 6.37 -8.80 12.39
CA TYR A 459 7.34 -8.86 11.30
C TYR A 459 7.99 -10.23 11.26
N VAL A 460 7.39 -11.14 10.50
CA VAL A 460 7.92 -12.49 10.28
C VAL A 460 8.80 -12.46 9.03
N ILE A 461 10.12 -12.45 9.25
CA ILE A 461 11.13 -12.42 8.21
C ILE A 461 11.77 -13.82 8.13
N PRO A 462 11.81 -14.44 6.95
CA PRO A 462 12.37 -15.78 6.80
C PRO A 462 13.85 -15.82 7.24
N PRO A 463 14.23 -16.73 8.15
CA PRO A 463 15.63 -16.85 8.63
C PRO A 463 16.63 -17.15 7.51
N MET A 464 16.17 -17.86 6.47
CA MET A 464 16.99 -18.23 5.31
C MET A 464 17.59 -17.01 4.61
N LEU A 465 16.81 -15.93 4.44
CA LEU A 465 17.32 -14.69 3.86
C LEU A 465 18.42 -14.07 4.73
N ARG A 466 18.27 -14.15 6.05
CA ARG A 466 19.25 -13.66 7.02
C ARG A 466 20.55 -14.45 6.99
N GLU A 467 20.47 -15.79 6.95
CA GLU A 467 21.63 -16.66 6.94
C GLU A 467 22.47 -16.44 5.67
N VAL A 468 21.84 -16.39 4.51
CA VAL A 468 22.51 -16.11 3.25
C VAL A 468 23.16 -14.72 3.24
N ALA A 469 22.50 -13.71 3.79
CA ALA A 469 23.09 -12.38 3.91
C ALA A 469 24.32 -12.34 4.85
N ILE A 470 24.30 -13.12 5.92
CA ILE A 470 25.45 -13.24 6.84
C ILE A 470 26.64 -13.91 6.15
N GLU A 471 26.40 -14.98 5.41
CA GLU A 471 27.44 -15.66 4.62
C GLU A 471 28.05 -14.72 3.56
N MET A 472 27.21 -13.94 2.89
CA MET A 472 27.63 -13.02 1.83
C MET A 472 28.25 -11.71 2.32
N THR A 473 28.04 -11.29 3.58
CA THR A 473 28.73 -10.12 4.16
C THR A 473 30.24 -10.38 4.37
N GLY A 474 30.66 -11.64 4.38
CA GLY A 474 32.07 -12.02 4.37
C GLY A 474 32.74 -11.94 3.00
N ASP A 475 31.95 -11.89 1.91
CA ASP A 475 32.41 -11.81 0.52
C ASP A 475 31.71 -10.65 -0.20
N THR A 476 32.37 -9.49 -0.18
CA THR A 476 31.83 -8.24 -0.76
C THR A 476 31.60 -8.29 -2.27
N HIS A 477 32.20 -9.24 -2.98
CA HIS A 477 32.03 -9.40 -4.42
C HIS A 477 30.82 -10.28 -4.79
N GLY A 478 30.55 -11.35 -4.07
CA GLY A 478 29.42 -12.27 -4.33
C GLY A 478 28.04 -11.63 -4.12
N PHE A 479 27.93 -10.65 -3.24
CA PHE A 479 26.66 -9.96 -2.98
C PHE A 479 26.16 -9.13 -4.17
N GLN A 480 27.06 -8.64 -5.01
CA GLN A 480 26.73 -7.78 -6.17
C GLN A 480 26.44 -8.57 -7.44
N GLU A 481 27.10 -9.70 -7.66
CA GLU A 481 27.07 -10.42 -8.93
C GLU A 481 26.01 -11.53 -8.99
N GLU A 482 25.80 -12.30 -7.93
CA GLU A 482 24.98 -13.51 -7.99
C GLU A 482 23.47 -13.29 -7.82
N ARG A 483 23.02 -12.18 -7.23
CA ARG A 483 21.60 -11.97 -6.90
C ARG A 483 20.82 -11.06 -7.85
N GLY A 484 21.44 -10.55 -8.89
CA GLY A 484 20.74 -9.74 -9.88
C GLY A 484 19.96 -8.58 -9.22
N THR A 485 20.54 -7.95 -8.22
CA THR A 485 19.89 -6.95 -7.36
C THR A 485 19.46 -5.69 -8.08
N GLY A 486 19.79 -5.56 -9.38
CA GLY A 486 19.47 -4.38 -10.16
C GLY A 486 20.28 -3.12 -9.79
N PHE A 487 21.05 -3.20 -8.72
CA PHE A 487 21.99 -2.14 -8.34
C PHE A 487 23.41 -2.67 -8.49
N VAL A 488 24.20 -2.05 -9.34
CA VAL A 488 25.65 -2.34 -9.48
C VAL A 488 26.40 -1.91 -8.21
N GLN A 489 25.82 -0.99 -7.47
CA GLN A 489 26.26 -0.57 -6.14
C GLN A 489 25.07 -0.50 -5.21
N LEU A 490 25.26 -0.88 -3.94
CA LEU A 490 24.28 -0.60 -2.90
C LEU A 490 23.91 0.89 -3.00
N PRO A 491 22.60 1.22 -2.94
CA PRO A 491 22.20 2.61 -2.91
C PRO A 491 22.90 3.29 -1.73
N THR A 492 23.93 4.07 -2.04
CA THR A 492 24.61 4.90 -1.05
C THR A 492 23.86 6.20 -0.93
N ARG A 493 23.79 6.76 0.27
CA ARG A 493 23.40 8.15 0.43
C ARG A 493 24.32 8.97 -0.46
N GLY A 494 23.75 9.67 -1.43
CA GLY A 494 24.48 10.68 -2.18
C GLY A 494 24.86 11.80 -1.20
N TRP A 495 26.13 11.93 -0.94
CA TRP A 495 26.73 13.09 -0.29
C TRP A 495 27.18 14.08 -1.35
#